data_cfe899d43359f1c57d803642ed43dc5c
#
_entry.id   cfe899d43359f1c57d803642ed43dc5c
#
_cell.length_a   1.000
_cell.length_b   1.000
_cell.length_c   1.000
_cell.angle_alpha   90.00
_cell.angle_beta   90.00
_cell.angle_gamma   90.00
#
_symmetry.space_group_name_H-M   'P 1'
#
loop_
_entity.id
_entity.type
_entity.pdbx_description
1 polymer ?
#
loop_
_entity_poly.entity_id
_entity_poly.type
_entity_poly.pdbx_seq_one_letter_code
_entity_poly.pdbx_strand_id
1 'polypeptide(L)'
;MSAATKVHVHLFYGADPRTYRKGDDIGCLYGYHHAESDEFALTYSRDVREHRVVGIARRALKAVLGFDVVHAWRNRAALLQADVIWTHTEQEHLAAALILKLAGAHGRRPLLLAQSVWLFDKWAGYGAARRWAYRKLLARADVLTTLARDNAELCRRYLDRDAVHVYYGLNTQDFPIGTPQRWLPNRPLRIAAIGNDRDRDWKTFLEAFGGDAGYDVRLATRRRVPRAWHAPNVPNVRVASASGLAKQHELYDWADVIVVPLRPNFHASGITVMLEAAALGKPMIVSDVGGLRDYFPHGTAAYVPPFDARAMRHAADAFAAQPEHALECAQAAAERLRERDLTTQAFAAQHVRITRELLRAGHAGAQQPARRPVAGARASSNQAGTR
;
A
#
# COMPACT_ATOMS: atom_id res chain seq x y z
N MET A 1 31.48 -18.90 0.22
CA MET A 1 30.39 -17.89 0.07
C MET A 1 29.08 -18.57 0.48
N SER A 2 28.31 -17.99 1.37
CA SER A 2 26.97 -18.50 1.71
C SER A 2 26.07 -18.40 0.47
N ALA A 3 25.21 -19.40 0.25
CA ALA A 3 24.24 -19.32 -0.84
C ALA A 3 23.29 -18.14 -0.63
N ALA A 4 22.92 -17.44 -1.72
CA ALA A 4 21.97 -16.34 -1.67
C ALA A 4 20.63 -16.79 -1.07
N THR A 5 20.03 -15.92 -0.24
CA THR A 5 18.71 -16.13 0.31
C THR A 5 17.66 -16.06 -0.81
N LYS A 6 16.87 -17.12 -0.97
CA LYS A 6 15.82 -17.18 -2.00
C LYS A 6 14.56 -16.46 -1.51
N VAL A 7 14.26 -15.33 -2.11
CA VAL A 7 13.04 -14.55 -1.83
C VAL A 7 12.03 -14.76 -2.94
N HIS A 8 10.81 -15.15 -2.58
CA HIS A 8 9.69 -15.20 -3.53
C HIS A 8 8.74 -14.04 -3.28
N VAL A 9 8.66 -13.12 -4.23
CA VAL A 9 7.71 -12.00 -4.22
C VAL A 9 6.40 -12.48 -4.82
N HIS A 10 5.41 -12.75 -3.97
CA HIS A 10 4.08 -13.21 -4.41
C HIS A 10 3.14 -12.02 -4.55
N LEU A 11 2.82 -11.65 -5.79
CA LEU A 11 1.91 -10.55 -6.15
C LEU A 11 0.61 -11.11 -6.73
N PHE A 12 -0.37 -10.23 -6.95
CA PHE A 12 -1.66 -10.61 -7.52
C PHE A 12 -1.54 -11.06 -8.98
N TYR A 13 -2.54 -11.81 -9.47
CA TYR A 13 -2.65 -12.17 -10.88
C TYR A 13 -2.76 -10.91 -11.76
N GLY A 14 -1.89 -10.77 -12.72
CA GLY A 14 -1.72 -9.58 -13.56
C GLY A 14 -0.51 -8.71 -13.20
N ALA A 15 0.26 -9.08 -12.17
CA ALA A 15 1.47 -8.38 -11.75
C ALA A 15 2.78 -9.13 -12.07
N ASP A 16 2.72 -10.17 -12.91
CA ASP A 16 3.90 -10.90 -13.37
C ASP A 16 4.86 -9.95 -14.11
N PRO A 17 6.10 -9.73 -13.65
CA PRO A 17 7.02 -8.77 -14.26
C PRO A 17 7.32 -9.03 -15.73
N ARG A 18 7.17 -10.28 -16.19
CA ARG A 18 7.39 -10.66 -17.61
C ARG A 18 6.29 -10.17 -18.55
N THR A 19 5.09 -9.93 -18.03
CA THR A 19 3.91 -9.51 -18.79
C THR A 19 3.31 -8.20 -18.33
N TYR A 20 3.66 -7.74 -17.13
CA TYR A 20 3.21 -6.47 -16.59
C TYR A 20 3.83 -5.31 -17.36
N ARG A 21 2.98 -4.44 -17.88
CA ARG A 21 3.35 -3.24 -18.61
C ARG A 21 2.60 -2.06 -18.04
N LYS A 22 3.27 -1.27 -17.22
CA LYS A 22 2.76 0.00 -16.71
C LYS A 22 3.96 0.94 -16.57
N GLY A 23 4.06 1.92 -17.47
CA GLY A 23 5.29 2.65 -17.68
C GLY A 23 6.26 1.85 -18.59
N ASP A 24 7.31 2.49 -19.05
CA ASP A 24 8.23 1.87 -19.99
C ASP A 24 9.37 1.09 -19.34
N ASP A 25 9.69 1.40 -18.05
CA ASP A 25 10.92 0.92 -17.38
C ASP A 25 10.69 0.26 -16.01
N ILE A 26 9.47 -0.16 -15.68
CA ILE A 26 9.22 -0.78 -14.39
C ILE A 26 9.64 -2.24 -14.42
N GLY A 27 10.77 -2.57 -13.79
CA GLY A 27 11.25 -3.95 -13.67
C GLY A 27 10.29 -4.86 -12.88
N CYS A 28 9.67 -4.35 -11.82
CA CYS A 28 8.67 -5.04 -11.03
C CYS A 28 7.73 -4.03 -10.38
N LEU A 29 6.43 -4.34 -10.38
CA LEU A 29 5.45 -3.54 -9.66
C LEU A 29 5.90 -3.37 -8.19
N TYR A 30 5.81 -2.15 -7.68
CA TYR A 30 6.26 -1.73 -6.33
C TYR A 30 7.78 -1.70 -6.10
N GLY A 31 8.61 -1.94 -7.11
CA GLY A 31 10.06 -1.79 -7.02
C GLY A 31 10.80 -2.88 -6.22
N TYR A 32 10.19 -4.04 -5.96
CA TYR A 32 10.87 -5.11 -5.23
C TYR A 32 12.16 -5.61 -5.88
N HIS A 33 12.32 -5.43 -7.20
CA HIS A 33 13.51 -5.81 -7.95
C HIS A 33 14.79 -5.07 -7.48
N HIS A 34 14.65 -3.92 -6.83
CA HIS A 34 15.79 -3.20 -6.24
C HIS A 34 16.45 -3.93 -5.07
N ALA A 35 15.85 -5.01 -4.57
CA ALA A 35 16.44 -5.85 -3.54
C ALA A 35 17.31 -6.97 -4.10
N GLU A 36 17.35 -7.19 -5.42
CA GLU A 36 18.21 -8.20 -6.07
C GLU A 36 19.67 -7.89 -5.80
N SER A 37 20.44 -8.89 -5.32
CA SER A 37 21.84 -8.73 -4.95
C SER A 37 22.50 -10.10 -4.78
N ASP A 38 23.79 -10.13 -4.52
CA ASP A 38 24.53 -11.39 -4.19
C ASP A 38 24.00 -12.05 -2.91
N GLU A 39 23.33 -11.30 -2.02
CA GLU A 39 22.75 -11.80 -0.78
C GLU A 39 21.31 -12.32 -1.00
N PHE A 40 20.54 -11.72 -1.90
CA PHE A 40 19.12 -12.01 -2.13
C PHE A 40 18.84 -12.32 -3.60
N ALA A 41 18.40 -13.55 -3.87
CA ALA A 41 17.95 -13.98 -5.19
C ALA A 41 16.42 -13.94 -5.24
N LEU A 42 15.85 -13.05 -6.08
CA LEU A 42 14.42 -12.82 -6.15
C LEU A 42 13.76 -13.67 -7.24
N THR A 43 12.59 -14.20 -6.90
CA THR A 43 11.67 -14.82 -7.85
C THR A 43 10.28 -14.20 -7.68
N TYR A 44 9.47 -14.26 -8.73
CA TYR A 44 8.15 -13.61 -8.75
C TYR A 44 7.05 -14.60 -9.11
N SER A 45 5.84 -14.32 -8.62
CA SER A 45 4.65 -15.08 -9.03
C SER A 45 4.46 -15.00 -10.56
N ARG A 46 4.03 -16.13 -11.12
CA ARG A 46 3.83 -16.31 -12.56
C ARG A 46 2.36 -16.36 -12.89
N ASP A 47 1.96 -15.59 -13.90
CA ASP A 47 0.62 -15.65 -14.45
C ASP A 47 0.50 -16.82 -15.41
N VAL A 48 -0.51 -17.65 -15.20
CA VAL A 48 -0.86 -18.73 -16.11
C VAL A 48 -2.01 -18.27 -16.99
N ARG A 49 -1.84 -18.37 -18.31
CA ARG A 49 -2.89 -18.03 -19.27
C ARG A 49 -4.14 -18.88 -18.99
N GLU A 50 -5.28 -18.23 -18.85
CA GLU A 50 -6.54 -18.86 -18.46
C GLU A 50 -7.56 -18.85 -19.58
N HIS A 51 -8.31 -19.96 -19.72
CA HIS A 51 -9.54 -19.96 -20.47
C HIS A 51 -10.60 -19.10 -19.72
N ARG A 52 -11.50 -18.44 -20.46
CA ARG A 52 -12.50 -17.50 -19.90
C ARG A 52 -13.28 -18.07 -18.72
N VAL A 53 -13.76 -19.31 -18.83
CA VAL A 53 -14.55 -19.98 -17.78
C VAL A 53 -13.72 -20.15 -16.49
N VAL A 54 -12.48 -20.62 -16.62
CA VAL A 54 -11.57 -20.79 -15.49
C VAL A 54 -11.27 -19.45 -14.82
N GLY A 55 -11.07 -18.40 -15.60
CA GLY A 55 -10.87 -17.04 -15.08
C GLY A 55 -12.10 -16.49 -14.34
N ILE A 56 -13.32 -16.82 -14.80
CA ILE A 56 -14.56 -16.45 -14.11
C ILE A 56 -14.64 -17.20 -12.77
N ALA A 57 -14.45 -18.52 -12.78
CA ALA A 57 -14.49 -19.35 -11.58
C ALA A 57 -13.44 -18.89 -10.52
N ARG A 58 -12.19 -18.60 -10.94
CA ARG A 58 -11.16 -18.06 -10.06
C ARG A 58 -11.59 -16.72 -9.42
N ARG A 59 -12.12 -15.80 -10.22
CA ARG A 59 -12.61 -14.50 -9.70
C ARG A 59 -13.79 -14.66 -8.73
N ALA A 60 -14.70 -15.56 -9.01
CA ALA A 60 -15.81 -15.88 -8.11
C ALA A 60 -15.32 -16.45 -6.78
N LEU A 61 -14.40 -17.41 -6.82
CA LEU A 61 -13.79 -17.99 -5.61
C LEU A 61 -13.00 -16.92 -4.82
N LYS A 62 -12.23 -16.07 -5.51
CA LYS A 62 -11.54 -14.93 -4.90
C LYS A 62 -12.52 -13.97 -4.21
N ALA A 63 -13.66 -13.69 -4.81
CA ALA A 63 -14.67 -12.81 -4.20
C ALA A 63 -15.26 -13.41 -2.91
N VAL A 64 -15.51 -14.72 -2.89
CA VAL A 64 -16.01 -15.43 -1.71
C VAL A 64 -14.98 -15.49 -0.59
N LEU A 65 -13.74 -15.89 -0.91
CA LEU A 65 -12.66 -16.06 0.07
C LEU A 65 -12.03 -14.72 0.49
N GLY A 66 -12.03 -13.72 -0.39
CA GLY A 66 -11.33 -12.44 -0.22
C GLY A 66 -9.86 -12.47 -0.64
N PHE A 67 -9.35 -13.62 -1.13
CA PHE A 67 -7.98 -13.80 -1.63
C PHE A 67 -7.91 -14.84 -2.75
N ASP A 68 -6.85 -14.79 -3.57
CA ASP A 68 -6.72 -15.60 -4.79
C ASP A 68 -5.95 -16.91 -4.53
N VAL A 69 -6.65 -17.90 -3.96
CA VAL A 69 -6.06 -19.22 -3.66
C VAL A 69 -5.60 -19.96 -4.92
N VAL A 70 -6.30 -19.77 -6.06
CA VAL A 70 -5.96 -20.48 -7.31
C VAL A 70 -4.63 -19.98 -7.85
N HIS A 71 -4.42 -18.65 -7.84
CA HIS A 71 -3.14 -18.07 -8.25
C HIS A 71 -1.99 -18.53 -7.35
N ALA A 72 -2.18 -18.49 -6.03
CA ALA A 72 -1.19 -18.99 -5.08
C ALA A 72 -0.90 -20.50 -5.25
N TRP A 73 -1.94 -21.31 -5.49
CA TRP A 73 -1.77 -22.76 -5.76
C TRP A 73 -0.93 -23.02 -7.00
N ARG A 74 -1.11 -22.24 -8.07
CA ARG A 74 -0.30 -22.35 -9.29
C ARG A 74 1.17 -21.99 -9.07
N ASN A 75 1.42 -21.09 -8.12
CA ASN A 75 2.75 -20.66 -7.71
C ASN A 75 3.32 -21.46 -6.50
N ARG A 76 2.62 -22.52 -6.04
CA ARG A 76 2.98 -23.22 -4.80
C ARG A 76 4.41 -23.79 -4.76
N ALA A 77 4.94 -24.21 -5.90
CA ALA A 77 6.32 -24.73 -5.96
C ALA A 77 7.33 -23.63 -5.59
N ALA A 78 7.18 -22.44 -6.16
CA ALA A 78 8.05 -21.31 -5.85
C ALA A 78 7.85 -20.80 -4.40
N LEU A 79 6.60 -20.76 -3.92
CA LEU A 79 6.29 -20.43 -2.53
C LEU A 79 6.97 -21.40 -1.54
N LEU A 80 6.96 -22.72 -1.83
CA LEU A 80 7.51 -23.73 -0.93
C LEU A 80 9.03 -23.86 -1.01
N GLN A 81 9.64 -23.46 -2.12
CA GLN A 81 11.10 -23.51 -2.33
C GLN A 81 11.83 -22.24 -1.86
N ALA A 82 11.10 -21.18 -1.55
CA ALA A 82 11.67 -19.95 -1.04
C ALA A 82 12.19 -20.11 0.40
N ASP A 83 13.17 -19.30 0.76
CA ASP A 83 13.57 -19.09 2.16
C ASP A 83 12.63 -18.09 2.82
N VAL A 84 12.24 -17.05 2.09
CA VAL A 84 11.36 -15.97 2.53
C VAL A 84 10.36 -15.64 1.43
N ILE A 85 9.12 -15.37 1.83
CA ILE A 85 8.04 -14.91 0.94
C ILE A 85 7.72 -13.47 1.29
N TRP A 86 7.72 -12.58 0.30
CA TRP A 86 7.22 -11.22 0.40
C TRP A 86 5.88 -11.09 -0.31
N THR A 87 4.96 -10.32 0.28
CA THR A 87 3.65 -10.04 -0.31
C THR A 87 3.32 -8.57 -0.16
N HIS A 88 2.40 -8.03 -0.97
CA HIS A 88 2.08 -6.60 -0.96
C HIS A 88 0.73 -6.28 -0.31
N THR A 89 -0.26 -7.16 -0.42
CA THR A 89 -1.58 -6.97 0.20
C THR A 89 -2.05 -8.22 0.95
N GLU A 90 -3.15 -8.06 1.68
CA GLU A 90 -3.79 -9.18 2.38
C GLU A 90 -4.23 -10.31 1.45
N GLN A 91 -4.50 -10.00 0.18
CA GLN A 91 -4.96 -11.01 -0.77
C GLN A 91 -3.88 -12.03 -1.09
N GLU A 92 -2.63 -11.57 -1.17
CA GLU A 92 -1.49 -12.43 -1.45
C GLU A 92 -1.05 -13.21 -0.21
N HIS A 93 -0.89 -12.53 0.95
CA HIS A 93 -0.37 -13.25 2.12
C HIS A 93 -1.37 -14.23 2.72
N LEU A 94 -2.69 -13.96 2.68
CA LEU A 94 -3.69 -14.94 3.13
C LEU A 94 -3.69 -16.18 2.24
N ALA A 95 -3.54 -16.00 0.91
CA ALA A 95 -3.42 -17.09 -0.02
C ALA A 95 -2.13 -17.90 0.20
N ALA A 96 -0.97 -17.22 0.32
CA ALA A 96 0.32 -17.86 0.62
C ALA A 96 0.27 -18.61 1.96
N ALA A 97 -0.28 -18.00 3.02
CA ALA A 97 -0.45 -18.63 4.32
C ALA A 97 -1.30 -19.92 4.25
N LEU A 98 -2.35 -19.92 3.43
CA LEU A 98 -3.15 -21.14 3.21
C LEU A 98 -2.32 -22.24 2.53
N ILE A 99 -1.57 -21.91 1.47
CA ILE A 99 -0.69 -22.88 0.79
C ILE A 99 0.34 -23.46 1.77
N LEU A 100 0.99 -22.62 2.58
CA LEU A 100 1.96 -23.06 3.57
C LEU A 100 1.35 -23.98 4.64
N LYS A 101 0.11 -23.71 5.06
CA LYS A 101 -0.60 -24.59 6.01
C LYS A 101 -0.98 -25.91 5.40
N LEU A 102 -1.45 -25.95 4.15
CA LEU A 102 -1.84 -27.17 3.46
C LEU A 102 -0.63 -28.07 3.14
N ALA A 103 0.53 -27.48 2.89
CA ALA A 103 1.76 -28.23 2.62
C ALA A 103 2.33 -28.94 3.86
N GLY A 104 1.84 -28.63 5.05
CA GLY A 104 2.38 -29.18 6.30
C GLY A 104 3.78 -28.65 6.62
N ALA A 105 4.16 -28.69 7.88
CA ALA A 105 5.46 -28.19 8.32
C ALA A 105 6.50 -29.32 8.37
N HIS A 106 6.77 -29.97 7.24
CA HIS A 106 7.85 -30.94 7.17
C HIS A 106 9.14 -30.24 6.69
N GLY A 107 10.10 -30.02 7.58
CA GLY A 107 11.37 -29.37 7.30
C GLY A 107 11.37 -27.84 7.53
N ARG A 108 12.38 -27.17 6.94
CA ARG A 108 12.51 -25.68 6.99
C ARG A 108 11.35 -25.06 6.23
N ARG A 109 10.52 -24.30 6.94
CA ARG A 109 9.39 -23.58 6.34
C ARG A 109 9.86 -22.22 5.79
N PRO A 110 9.34 -21.73 4.66
CA PRO A 110 9.58 -20.36 4.25
C PRO A 110 9.07 -19.36 5.32
N LEU A 111 9.82 -18.31 5.59
CA LEU A 111 9.36 -17.19 6.39
C LEU A 111 8.37 -16.35 5.56
N LEU A 112 7.33 -15.82 6.19
CA LEU A 112 6.32 -15.02 5.52
C LEU A 112 6.31 -13.58 6.06
N LEU A 113 6.80 -12.63 5.25
CA LEU A 113 6.65 -11.20 5.46
C LEU A 113 5.36 -10.75 4.76
N ALA A 114 4.35 -10.45 5.56
CA ALA A 114 2.98 -10.27 5.13
C ALA A 114 2.56 -8.80 5.22
N GLN A 115 2.54 -8.09 4.09
CA GLN A 115 2.06 -6.72 4.05
C GLN A 115 0.55 -6.67 3.92
N SER A 116 -0.09 -5.86 4.76
CA SER A 116 -1.53 -5.59 4.74
C SER A 116 -1.80 -4.15 4.37
N VAL A 117 -2.75 -3.92 3.48
CA VAL A 117 -3.19 -2.59 3.05
C VAL A 117 -4.61 -2.33 3.55
N TRP A 118 -5.60 -3.09 3.10
CA TRP A 118 -7.01 -2.86 3.42
C TRP A 118 -7.59 -3.79 4.48
N LEU A 119 -6.81 -4.74 4.99
CA LEU A 119 -7.31 -5.79 5.88
C LEU A 119 -7.97 -5.22 7.13
N PHE A 120 -7.28 -4.28 7.78
CA PHE A 120 -7.68 -3.77 9.08
C PHE A 120 -8.81 -2.75 8.95
N ASP A 121 -8.86 -1.97 7.88
CA ASP A 121 -9.99 -1.08 7.55
C ASP A 121 -11.29 -1.85 7.40
N LYS A 122 -11.20 -3.04 6.79
CA LYS A 122 -12.36 -3.90 6.53
C LYS A 122 -12.70 -4.83 7.70
N TRP A 123 -11.81 -4.95 8.69
CA TRP A 123 -11.90 -5.97 9.73
C TRP A 123 -13.21 -5.93 10.51
N ALA A 124 -13.65 -4.74 10.91
CA ALA A 124 -14.90 -4.56 11.64
C ALA A 124 -16.14 -5.05 10.86
N GLY A 125 -16.10 -4.94 9.52
CA GLY A 125 -17.18 -5.40 8.63
C GLY A 125 -17.16 -6.90 8.31
N TYR A 126 -16.12 -7.66 8.73
CA TYR A 126 -16.09 -9.10 8.50
C TYR A 126 -16.94 -9.85 9.53
N GLY A 127 -17.68 -10.85 9.07
CA GLY A 127 -18.41 -11.77 9.96
C GLY A 127 -17.46 -12.65 10.81
N ALA A 128 -17.96 -13.20 11.91
CA ALA A 128 -17.18 -13.96 12.89
C ALA A 128 -16.38 -15.13 12.25
N ALA A 129 -17.00 -15.91 11.37
CA ALA A 129 -16.35 -17.02 10.68
C ALA A 129 -15.17 -16.58 9.83
N ARG A 130 -15.31 -15.47 9.07
CA ARG A 130 -14.21 -14.90 8.26
C ARG A 130 -13.09 -14.37 9.14
N ARG A 131 -13.40 -13.64 10.21
CA ARG A 131 -12.40 -13.18 11.18
C ARG A 131 -11.64 -14.33 11.82
N TRP A 132 -12.34 -15.40 12.20
CA TRP A 132 -11.71 -16.62 12.72
C TRP A 132 -10.76 -17.24 11.70
N ALA A 133 -11.22 -17.48 10.47
CA ALA A 133 -10.41 -18.07 9.41
C ALA A 133 -9.17 -17.20 9.10
N TYR A 134 -9.33 -15.88 8.99
CA TYR A 134 -8.21 -14.97 8.73
C TYR A 134 -7.21 -14.93 9.89
N ARG A 135 -7.66 -14.93 11.16
CA ARG A 135 -6.75 -15.06 12.31
C ARG A 135 -5.91 -16.33 12.23
N LYS A 136 -6.52 -17.46 11.84
CA LYS A 136 -5.80 -18.73 11.65
C LYS A 136 -4.78 -18.68 10.52
N LEU A 137 -5.04 -17.94 9.45
CA LEU A 137 -4.09 -17.73 8.36
C LEU A 137 -2.99 -16.72 8.75
N LEU A 138 -3.38 -15.61 9.36
CA LEU A 138 -2.44 -14.57 9.82
C LEU A 138 -1.45 -15.08 10.87
N ALA A 139 -1.84 -16.06 11.69
CA ALA A 139 -0.93 -16.72 12.63
C ALA A 139 0.27 -17.40 11.93
N ARG A 140 0.22 -17.58 10.59
CA ARG A 140 1.32 -18.14 9.80
C ARG A 140 2.33 -17.08 9.35
N ALA A 141 1.95 -15.80 9.37
CA ALA A 141 2.86 -14.71 9.05
C ALA A 141 3.91 -14.56 10.16
N ASP A 142 5.18 -14.51 9.79
CA ASP A 142 6.29 -14.31 10.73
C ASP A 142 6.40 -12.82 11.10
N VAL A 143 6.21 -11.91 10.13
CA VAL A 143 6.06 -10.47 10.34
C VAL A 143 4.87 -9.94 9.57
N LEU A 144 4.09 -9.07 10.20
CA LEU A 144 3.07 -8.25 9.55
C LEU A 144 3.65 -6.86 9.28
N THR A 145 3.38 -6.29 8.12
CA THR A 145 3.75 -4.92 7.77
C THR A 145 2.53 -4.12 7.29
N THR A 146 2.56 -2.81 7.49
CA THR A 146 1.52 -1.88 7.04
C THR A 146 2.14 -0.62 6.46
N LEU A 147 1.39 0.10 5.62
CA LEU A 147 1.83 1.35 4.99
C LEU A 147 1.43 2.61 5.80
N ALA A 148 0.72 2.45 6.90
CA ALA A 148 0.34 3.53 7.81
C ALA A 148 0.44 3.06 9.26
N ARG A 149 0.80 3.97 10.17
CA ARG A 149 0.87 3.68 11.61
C ARG A 149 -0.50 3.38 12.20
N ASP A 150 -1.51 4.14 11.78
CA ASP A 150 -2.91 3.90 12.17
C ASP A 150 -3.33 2.45 11.86
N ASN A 151 -2.91 1.94 10.70
CA ASN A 151 -3.20 0.57 10.28
C ASN A 151 -2.42 -0.46 11.12
N ALA A 152 -1.20 -0.13 11.58
CA ALA A 152 -0.45 -0.96 12.53
C ALA A 152 -1.10 -0.98 13.92
N GLU A 153 -1.67 0.13 14.38
CA GLU A 153 -2.44 0.19 15.63
C GLU A 153 -3.70 -0.66 15.58
N LEU A 154 -4.41 -0.65 14.44
CA LEU A 154 -5.55 -1.55 14.21
C LEU A 154 -5.13 -3.03 14.21
N CYS A 155 -3.93 -3.36 13.71
CA CYS A 155 -3.38 -4.71 13.80
C CYS A 155 -3.24 -5.14 15.27
N ARG A 156 -2.65 -4.31 16.10
CA ARG A 156 -2.53 -4.58 17.55
C ARG A 156 -3.91 -4.75 18.20
N ARG A 157 -4.83 -3.84 17.91
CA ARG A 157 -6.18 -3.86 18.46
C ARG A 157 -6.98 -5.11 18.09
N TYR A 158 -6.88 -5.58 16.83
CA TYR A 158 -7.72 -6.68 16.33
C TYR A 158 -7.08 -8.06 16.47
N LEU A 159 -5.74 -8.13 16.44
CA LEU A 159 -5.01 -9.39 16.40
C LEU A 159 -4.14 -9.63 17.65
N ASP A 160 -3.98 -8.63 18.51
CA ASP A 160 -3.00 -8.64 19.60
C ASP A 160 -1.57 -8.95 19.09
N ARG A 161 -1.23 -8.34 17.95
CA ARG A 161 0.06 -8.50 17.26
C ARG A 161 0.56 -7.16 16.75
N ASP A 162 1.85 -6.95 16.86
CA ASP A 162 2.50 -5.79 16.24
C ASP A 162 2.63 -5.97 14.74
N ALA A 163 2.52 -4.86 14.02
CA ALA A 163 2.88 -4.74 12.63
C ALA A 163 3.98 -3.67 12.48
N VAL A 164 4.94 -3.95 11.60
CA VAL A 164 6.02 -3.00 11.28
C VAL A 164 5.48 -2.01 10.26
N HIS A 165 5.58 -0.72 10.56
CA HIS A 165 5.29 0.33 9.59
C HIS A 165 6.42 0.39 8.55
N VAL A 166 6.06 0.33 7.28
CA VAL A 166 6.96 0.43 6.12
C VAL A 166 6.48 1.59 5.26
N TYR A 167 7.36 2.55 4.99
CA TYR A 167 7.02 3.65 4.07
C TYR A 167 6.94 3.14 2.64
N TYR A 168 5.82 3.44 1.97
CA TYR A 168 5.67 3.24 0.54
C TYR A 168 6.57 4.20 -0.24
N GLY A 169 7.01 3.81 -1.43
CA GLY A 169 7.97 4.59 -2.22
C GLY A 169 7.51 4.90 -3.63
N LEU A 170 8.03 6.02 -4.14
CA LEU A 170 7.83 6.49 -5.51
C LEU A 170 8.86 5.85 -6.45
N ASN A 171 8.43 5.44 -7.64
CA ASN A 171 9.35 5.13 -8.73
C ASN A 171 9.91 6.45 -9.31
N THR A 172 11.14 6.76 -8.97
CA THR A 172 11.80 8.00 -9.40
C THR A 172 12.26 7.99 -10.85
N GLN A 173 12.24 6.86 -11.53
CA GLN A 173 12.43 6.78 -12.99
C GLN A 173 11.20 7.31 -13.72
N ASP A 174 10.02 6.92 -13.26
CA ASP A 174 8.75 7.39 -13.81
C ASP A 174 8.45 8.85 -13.39
N PHE A 175 8.80 9.23 -12.16
CA PHE A 175 8.56 10.55 -11.58
C PHE A 175 9.85 11.11 -10.96
N PRO A 176 10.72 11.74 -11.75
CA PRO A 176 11.95 12.35 -11.25
C PRO A 176 11.63 13.46 -10.22
N ILE A 177 12.39 13.49 -9.13
CA ILE A 177 12.17 14.47 -8.06
C ILE A 177 12.76 15.82 -8.46
N GLY A 178 11.89 16.74 -8.86
CA GLY A 178 12.20 18.12 -9.15
C GLY A 178 12.25 19.01 -7.90
N THR A 179 12.84 20.21 -8.04
CA THR A 179 12.72 21.27 -7.03
C THR A 179 11.91 22.40 -7.66
N PRO A 180 10.68 22.67 -7.18
CA PRO A 180 9.86 23.71 -7.74
C PRO A 180 10.49 25.08 -7.45
N GLN A 181 10.70 25.87 -8.50
CA GLN A 181 11.32 27.21 -8.40
C GLN A 181 10.28 28.33 -8.46
N ARG A 182 9.14 28.04 -9.06
CA ARG A 182 8.09 29.01 -9.29
C ARG A 182 6.76 28.29 -9.39
N TRP A 183 5.72 28.92 -8.86
CA TRP A 183 4.34 28.51 -9.07
C TRP A 183 3.49 29.73 -9.43
N LEU A 184 2.83 29.69 -10.58
CA LEU A 184 1.93 30.73 -11.05
C LEU A 184 0.61 30.07 -11.47
N PRO A 185 -0.48 30.35 -10.77
CA PRO A 185 -1.77 29.77 -11.08
C PRO A 185 -2.36 30.31 -12.38
N ASN A 186 -3.00 29.45 -13.15
CA ASN A 186 -3.82 29.85 -14.29
C ASN A 186 -5.13 30.51 -13.87
N ARG A 187 -5.78 31.19 -14.79
CA ARG A 187 -7.14 31.73 -14.61
C ARG A 187 -7.99 31.26 -15.81
N PRO A 188 -8.97 30.37 -15.61
CA PRO A 188 -9.38 29.68 -14.35
C PRO A 188 -8.29 28.80 -13.76
N LEU A 189 -8.35 28.58 -12.41
CA LEU A 189 -7.41 27.72 -11.70
C LEU A 189 -7.61 26.25 -12.14
N ARG A 190 -6.54 25.58 -12.53
CA ARG A 190 -6.55 24.21 -13.04
C ARG A 190 -6.43 23.20 -11.91
N ILE A 191 -7.52 22.53 -11.60
CA ILE A 191 -7.61 21.55 -10.52
C ILE A 191 -7.62 20.13 -11.09
N ALA A 192 -6.70 19.28 -10.66
CA ALA A 192 -6.72 17.88 -11.03
C ALA A 192 -6.87 16.95 -9.83
N ALA A 193 -7.60 15.86 -10.04
CA ALA A 193 -7.63 14.73 -9.12
C ALA A 193 -7.50 13.43 -9.89
N ILE A 194 -6.73 12.46 -9.35
CA ILE A 194 -6.49 11.17 -9.97
C ILE A 194 -6.65 10.03 -8.97
N GLY A 195 -7.22 8.91 -9.39
CA GLY A 195 -7.26 7.68 -8.60
C GLY A 195 -8.36 6.72 -8.99
N ASN A 196 -8.15 5.47 -8.58
CA ASN A 196 -9.09 4.35 -8.81
C ASN A 196 -9.48 3.64 -7.52
N ASP A 197 -9.00 4.11 -6.37
CA ASP A 197 -9.37 3.58 -5.08
C ASP A 197 -10.87 3.86 -4.79
N ARG A 198 -11.51 2.96 -4.05
CA ARG A 198 -12.91 3.12 -3.63
C ARG A 198 -13.07 4.20 -2.56
N ASP A 199 -11.98 4.53 -1.85
CA ASP A 199 -12.00 5.51 -0.77
C ASP A 199 -11.78 6.95 -1.30
N ARG A 200 -11.79 7.15 -2.63
CA ARG A 200 -11.86 8.48 -3.26
C ARG A 200 -13.22 9.11 -3.07
N ASP A 201 -13.26 10.34 -2.59
CA ASP A 201 -14.48 11.12 -2.40
C ASP A 201 -14.74 12.09 -3.57
N TRP A 202 -15.13 11.50 -4.71
CA TRP A 202 -15.42 12.28 -5.91
C TRP A 202 -16.61 13.22 -5.73
N LYS A 203 -17.55 12.90 -4.83
CA LYS A 203 -18.71 13.76 -4.60
C LYS A 203 -18.28 15.09 -4.01
N THR A 204 -17.57 15.07 -2.89
CA THR A 204 -17.07 16.29 -2.23
C THR A 204 -16.16 17.11 -3.14
N PHE A 205 -15.29 16.44 -3.92
CA PHE A 205 -14.42 17.09 -4.90
C PHE A 205 -15.23 17.87 -5.96
N LEU A 206 -16.25 17.25 -6.52
CA LEU A 206 -17.07 17.86 -7.55
C LEU A 206 -18.05 18.92 -6.99
N GLU A 207 -18.48 18.79 -5.73
CA GLU A 207 -19.21 19.82 -5.00
C GLU A 207 -18.32 21.06 -4.70
N ALA A 208 -17.02 20.84 -4.49
CA ALA A 208 -16.08 21.94 -4.25
C ALA A 208 -15.85 22.81 -5.51
N PHE A 209 -15.69 22.20 -6.67
CA PHE A 209 -15.15 22.87 -7.86
C PHE A 209 -16.09 22.86 -9.08
N GLY A 210 -17.10 22.01 -9.10
CA GLY A 210 -18.01 21.87 -10.23
C GLY A 210 -19.00 23.04 -10.33
N GLY A 211 -19.24 23.51 -11.57
CA GLY A 211 -20.19 24.58 -11.84
C GLY A 211 -19.67 26.00 -11.59
N ASP A 212 -18.43 26.17 -11.17
CA ASP A 212 -17.81 27.45 -10.95
C ASP A 212 -16.77 27.77 -12.05
N ALA A 213 -16.98 28.84 -12.79
CA ALA A 213 -16.12 29.25 -13.91
C ALA A 213 -14.70 29.69 -13.46
N GLY A 214 -14.48 29.91 -12.16
CA GLY A 214 -13.16 30.19 -11.60
C GLY A 214 -12.20 28.98 -11.65
N TYR A 215 -12.73 27.79 -11.92
CA TYR A 215 -11.96 26.55 -11.98
C TYR A 215 -12.11 25.85 -13.32
N ASP A 216 -11.02 25.25 -13.85
CA ASP A 216 -11.03 24.20 -14.87
C ASP A 216 -10.64 22.88 -14.18
N VAL A 217 -11.50 21.85 -14.26
CA VAL A 217 -11.41 20.65 -13.43
C VAL A 217 -11.20 19.41 -14.29
N ARG A 218 -10.15 18.64 -13.99
CA ARG A 218 -9.92 17.33 -14.60
C ARG A 218 -9.92 16.23 -13.53
N LEU A 219 -10.82 15.28 -13.69
CA LEU A 219 -10.90 14.07 -12.86
C LEU A 219 -10.45 12.86 -13.66
N ALA A 220 -9.32 12.26 -13.27
CA ALA A 220 -8.78 11.06 -13.91
C ALA A 220 -9.14 9.79 -13.11
N THR A 221 -10.11 9.02 -13.58
CA THR A 221 -10.54 7.79 -12.94
C THR A 221 -11.13 6.78 -13.94
N ARG A 222 -10.99 5.49 -13.64
CA ARG A 222 -11.71 4.39 -14.33
C ARG A 222 -13.03 4.05 -13.65
N ARG A 223 -13.33 4.66 -12.51
CA ARG A 223 -14.60 4.47 -11.82
C ARG A 223 -15.70 5.25 -12.48
N ARG A 224 -16.93 4.75 -12.38
CA ARG A 224 -18.10 5.44 -12.91
C ARG A 224 -18.36 6.71 -12.09
N VAL A 225 -18.39 7.85 -12.77
CA VAL A 225 -18.82 9.14 -12.25
C VAL A 225 -20.16 9.47 -12.88
N PRO A 226 -21.18 9.91 -12.11
CA PRO A 226 -22.49 10.27 -12.67
C PRO A 226 -22.37 11.36 -13.71
N ARG A 227 -23.03 11.20 -14.86
CA ARG A 227 -23.00 12.18 -15.95
C ARG A 227 -23.53 13.58 -15.53
N ALA A 228 -24.40 13.63 -14.54
CA ALA A 228 -24.91 14.88 -13.98
C ALA A 228 -23.81 15.73 -13.32
N TRP A 229 -22.65 15.17 -13.00
CA TRP A 229 -21.59 15.82 -12.25
C TRP A 229 -20.41 16.31 -13.11
N HIS A 230 -20.47 16.11 -14.42
CA HIS A 230 -19.42 16.54 -15.35
C HIS A 230 -19.98 16.92 -16.72
N ALA A 231 -19.12 17.40 -17.61
CA ALA A 231 -19.50 17.81 -18.95
C ALA A 231 -20.33 16.72 -19.70
N PRO A 232 -21.37 17.09 -20.47
CA PRO A 232 -21.72 18.46 -20.80
C PRO A 232 -22.55 19.21 -19.74
N ASN A 233 -23.08 18.53 -18.69
CA ASN A 233 -23.99 19.13 -17.73
C ASN A 233 -23.27 20.12 -16.76
N VAL A 234 -21.98 19.87 -16.49
CA VAL A 234 -21.11 20.74 -15.69
C VAL A 234 -19.90 21.13 -16.53
N PRO A 235 -19.95 22.24 -17.30
CA PRO A 235 -19.02 22.53 -18.39
C PRO A 235 -17.53 22.63 -17.97
N ASN A 236 -17.27 23.07 -16.76
CA ASN A 236 -15.89 23.20 -16.25
C ASN A 236 -15.28 21.89 -15.74
N VAL A 237 -16.01 20.77 -15.77
CA VAL A 237 -15.54 19.47 -15.26
C VAL A 237 -15.37 18.46 -16.39
N ARG A 238 -14.17 17.94 -16.57
CA ARG A 238 -13.86 16.86 -17.51
C ARG A 238 -13.46 15.60 -16.77
N VAL A 239 -14.12 14.47 -17.08
CA VAL A 239 -13.80 13.16 -16.52
C VAL A 239 -13.22 12.28 -17.60
N ALA A 240 -12.02 11.76 -17.36
CA ALA A 240 -11.31 10.88 -18.29
C ALA A 240 -10.52 9.78 -17.55
N SER A 241 -9.90 8.87 -18.27
CA SER A 241 -8.93 7.93 -17.72
C SER A 241 -7.52 8.39 -18.07
N ALA A 242 -6.66 8.58 -17.08
CA ALA A 242 -5.23 8.79 -17.27
C ALA A 242 -4.50 7.43 -17.16
N SER A 243 -4.72 6.57 -18.14
CA SER A 243 -4.07 5.26 -18.21
C SER A 243 -2.75 5.38 -18.96
N GLY A 244 -1.66 4.93 -18.33
CA GLY A 244 -0.30 5.05 -18.86
C GLY A 244 0.43 6.30 -18.39
N LEU A 245 1.76 6.20 -18.32
CA LEU A 245 2.64 7.22 -17.74
C LEU A 245 2.51 8.57 -18.45
N ALA A 246 2.54 8.58 -19.78
CA ALA A 246 2.44 9.81 -20.57
C ALA A 246 1.17 10.63 -20.25
N LYS A 247 0.01 9.97 -20.11
CA LYS A 247 -1.24 10.65 -19.74
C LYS A 247 -1.27 11.12 -18.30
N GLN A 248 -0.56 10.43 -17.41
CA GLN A 248 -0.40 10.88 -16.04
C GLN A 248 0.44 12.15 -16.00
N HIS A 249 1.58 12.18 -16.67
CA HIS A 249 2.41 13.38 -16.79
C HIS A 249 1.63 14.53 -17.43
N GLU A 250 0.93 14.31 -18.55
CA GLU A 250 0.09 15.33 -19.18
C GLU A 250 -0.93 15.94 -18.20
N LEU A 251 -1.54 15.13 -17.33
CA LEU A 251 -2.48 15.62 -16.32
C LEU A 251 -1.77 16.45 -15.24
N TYR A 252 -0.64 15.95 -14.72
CA TYR A 252 0.14 16.67 -13.71
C TYR A 252 0.71 17.99 -14.27
N ASP A 253 1.25 17.97 -15.48
CA ASP A 253 1.81 19.17 -16.13
C ASP A 253 0.74 20.24 -16.35
N TRP A 254 -0.45 19.82 -16.76
CA TRP A 254 -1.58 20.70 -16.96
C TRP A 254 -2.09 21.31 -15.64
N ALA A 255 -2.05 20.59 -14.53
CA ALA A 255 -2.64 21.01 -13.27
C ALA A 255 -1.84 22.11 -12.56
N ASP A 256 -2.53 23.08 -11.97
CA ASP A 256 -1.95 24.01 -11.00
C ASP A 256 -1.93 23.38 -9.60
N VAL A 257 -3.01 22.69 -9.22
CA VAL A 257 -3.18 22.08 -7.89
C VAL A 257 -3.67 20.64 -8.05
N ILE A 258 -3.08 19.74 -7.27
CA ILE A 258 -3.52 18.35 -7.17
C ILE A 258 -4.38 18.19 -5.91
N VAL A 259 -5.59 17.67 -6.10
CA VAL A 259 -6.51 17.39 -4.98
C VAL A 259 -6.58 15.89 -4.75
N VAL A 260 -6.42 15.48 -3.50
CA VAL A 260 -6.53 14.09 -3.04
C VAL A 260 -7.74 13.96 -2.12
N PRO A 261 -8.95 13.90 -2.69
CA PRO A 261 -10.18 13.84 -1.93
C PRO A 261 -10.44 12.41 -1.45
N LEU A 262 -10.53 12.22 -0.13
CA LEU A 262 -10.61 10.90 0.49
C LEU A 262 -11.74 10.83 1.51
N ARG A 263 -12.33 9.65 1.58
CA ARG A 263 -13.14 9.21 2.70
C ARG A 263 -12.26 8.73 3.83
N PRO A 264 -12.74 8.74 5.09
CA PRO A 264 -12.00 8.18 6.22
C PRO A 264 -11.53 6.75 5.94
N ASN A 265 -10.25 6.53 6.12
CA ASN A 265 -9.56 5.25 5.95
C ASN A 265 -8.30 5.24 6.85
N PHE A 266 -7.65 4.07 7.01
CA PHE A 266 -6.46 3.91 7.86
C PHE A 266 -5.24 3.38 7.08
N HIS A 267 -5.34 3.23 5.76
CA HIS A 267 -4.32 2.55 4.94
C HIS A 267 -3.53 3.49 4.02
N ALA A 268 -3.50 4.78 4.31
CA ALA A 268 -2.83 5.79 3.49
C ALA A 268 -3.32 5.80 2.03
N SER A 269 -4.65 5.70 1.80
CA SER A 269 -5.22 5.89 0.46
C SER A 269 -4.73 7.22 -0.12
N GLY A 270 -4.36 7.23 -1.39
CA GLY A 270 -3.87 8.45 -2.06
C GLY A 270 -2.38 8.71 -1.95
N ILE A 271 -1.64 7.94 -1.15
CA ILE A 271 -0.21 8.18 -0.95
C ILE A 271 0.58 8.22 -2.27
N THR A 272 0.29 7.34 -3.23
CA THR A 272 0.95 7.34 -4.54
C THR A 272 0.80 8.70 -5.25
N VAL A 273 -0.40 9.27 -5.24
CA VAL A 273 -0.67 10.57 -5.86
C VAL A 273 0.06 11.70 -5.13
N MET A 274 0.16 11.64 -3.81
CA MET A 274 0.92 12.63 -3.04
C MET A 274 2.42 12.55 -3.35
N LEU A 275 2.99 11.35 -3.46
CA LEU A 275 4.38 11.13 -3.84
C LEU A 275 4.66 11.67 -5.26
N GLU A 276 3.78 11.36 -6.22
CA GLU A 276 3.87 11.84 -7.60
C GLU A 276 3.77 13.38 -7.66
N ALA A 277 2.79 13.97 -6.97
CA ALA A 277 2.60 15.42 -6.92
C ALA A 277 3.81 16.13 -6.24
N ALA A 278 4.32 15.58 -5.15
CA ALA A 278 5.50 16.11 -4.46
C ALA A 278 6.75 16.05 -5.35
N ALA A 279 6.97 14.97 -6.08
CA ALA A 279 8.09 14.84 -7.01
C ALA A 279 8.02 15.87 -8.14
N LEU A 280 6.83 16.11 -8.66
CA LEU A 280 6.57 17.07 -9.75
C LEU A 280 6.38 18.51 -9.25
N GLY A 281 6.59 18.77 -7.96
CA GLY A 281 6.50 20.11 -7.38
C GLY A 281 5.12 20.74 -7.44
N LYS A 282 4.05 19.94 -7.33
CA LYS A 282 2.67 20.43 -7.37
C LYS A 282 2.13 20.67 -5.98
N PRO A 283 1.54 21.86 -5.69
CA PRO A 283 0.79 22.09 -4.47
C PRO A 283 -0.34 21.08 -4.32
N MET A 284 -0.60 20.62 -3.10
CA MET A 284 -1.59 19.58 -2.82
C MET A 284 -2.64 20.04 -1.82
N ILE A 285 -3.90 19.69 -2.09
CA ILE A 285 -5.02 19.77 -1.14
C ILE A 285 -5.45 18.34 -0.84
N VAL A 286 -5.44 17.95 0.42
CA VAL A 286 -5.58 16.55 0.83
C VAL A 286 -6.61 16.42 1.94
N SER A 287 -7.54 15.47 1.83
CA SER A 287 -8.40 15.14 2.97
C SER A 287 -7.57 14.57 4.11
N ASP A 288 -7.76 15.09 5.31
CA ASP A 288 -6.98 14.72 6.51
C ASP A 288 -7.41 13.36 7.07
N VAL A 289 -6.88 12.29 6.49
CA VAL A 289 -7.23 10.91 6.85
C VAL A 289 -6.06 9.96 6.59
N GLY A 290 -6.10 8.80 7.21
CA GLY A 290 -5.38 7.59 6.78
C GLY A 290 -3.88 7.57 6.99
N GLY A 291 -3.35 8.29 7.97
CA GLY A 291 -1.90 8.28 8.27
C GLY A 291 -1.04 8.98 7.20
N LEU A 292 -1.66 9.77 6.31
CA LEU A 292 -0.94 10.51 5.26
C LEU A 292 0.06 11.52 5.83
N ARG A 293 -0.22 12.04 7.04
CA ARG A 293 0.68 12.96 7.75
C ARG A 293 2.00 12.30 8.21
N ASP A 294 2.07 10.98 8.29
CA ASP A 294 3.32 10.26 8.54
C ASP A 294 4.31 10.46 7.39
N TYR A 295 3.80 10.52 6.18
CA TYR A 295 4.58 10.80 4.96
C TYR A 295 4.80 12.29 4.77
N PHE A 296 3.73 13.07 4.76
CA PHE A 296 3.71 14.48 4.46
C PHE A 296 3.10 15.26 5.64
N PRO A 297 3.91 15.79 6.57
CA PRO A 297 3.41 16.52 7.74
C PRO A 297 2.81 17.88 7.39
N HIS A 298 2.40 18.64 8.38
CA HIS A 298 1.95 20.01 8.21
C HIS A 298 2.97 20.85 7.42
N GLY A 299 2.48 21.78 6.58
CA GLY A 299 3.30 22.63 5.73
C GLY A 299 3.70 22.00 4.40
N THR A 300 3.45 20.71 4.17
CA THR A 300 3.73 20.05 2.87
C THR A 300 2.51 19.96 1.97
N ALA A 301 1.33 20.20 2.50
CA ALA A 301 0.04 20.19 1.80
C ALA A 301 -1.00 20.97 2.61
N ALA A 302 -2.04 21.45 1.96
CA ALA A 302 -3.24 21.95 2.61
C ALA A 302 -4.14 20.77 3.01
N TYR A 303 -4.16 20.44 4.30
CA TYR A 303 -5.04 19.39 4.83
C TYR A 303 -6.41 19.96 5.18
N VAL A 304 -7.48 19.31 4.69
CA VAL A 304 -8.86 19.72 4.91
C VAL A 304 -9.67 18.57 5.54
N PRO A 305 -10.69 18.86 6.34
CA PRO A 305 -11.56 17.82 6.88
C PRO A 305 -12.16 16.96 5.75
N PRO A 306 -12.33 15.64 5.93
CA PRO A 306 -13.04 14.80 4.97
C PRO A 306 -14.51 15.24 4.85
N PHE A 307 -15.08 15.10 3.65
CA PHE A 307 -16.46 15.50 3.31
C PHE A 307 -16.74 17.02 3.39
N ASP A 308 -15.72 17.86 3.45
CA ASP A 308 -15.86 19.31 3.51
C ASP A 308 -15.46 19.99 2.17
N ALA A 309 -16.45 20.17 1.30
CA ALA A 309 -16.27 20.82 0.01
C ALA A 309 -15.90 22.32 0.15
N ARG A 310 -16.38 23.00 1.21
CA ARG A 310 -16.06 24.41 1.45
C ARG A 310 -14.59 24.59 1.86
N ALA A 311 -14.12 23.77 2.80
CA ALA A 311 -12.71 23.78 3.20
C ALA A 311 -11.80 23.48 2.01
N MET A 312 -12.19 22.53 1.14
CA MET A 312 -11.43 22.16 -0.06
C MET A 312 -11.34 23.33 -1.05
N ARG A 313 -12.46 24.02 -1.30
CA ARG A 313 -12.51 25.24 -2.13
C ARG A 313 -11.66 26.36 -1.52
N HIS A 314 -11.85 26.64 -0.23
CA HIS A 314 -11.10 27.68 0.47
C HIS A 314 -9.59 27.46 0.39
N ALA A 315 -9.11 26.21 0.49
CA ALA A 315 -7.70 25.88 0.34
C ALA A 315 -7.18 26.18 -1.08
N ALA A 316 -7.98 25.92 -2.12
CA ALA A 316 -7.62 26.24 -3.50
C ALA A 316 -7.57 27.75 -3.75
N ASP A 317 -8.55 28.49 -3.23
CA ASP A 317 -8.59 29.95 -3.32
C ASP A 317 -7.42 30.60 -2.56
N ALA A 318 -7.06 30.05 -1.39
CA ALA A 318 -5.92 30.51 -0.60
C ALA A 318 -4.60 30.31 -1.37
N PHE A 319 -4.39 29.17 -2.01
CA PHE A 319 -3.24 28.95 -2.87
C PHE A 319 -3.20 29.94 -4.05
N ALA A 320 -4.34 30.16 -4.70
CA ALA A 320 -4.42 31.11 -5.82
C ALA A 320 -4.19 32.56 -5.40
N ALA A 321 -4.57 32.93 -4.17
CA ALA A 321 -4.36 34.28 -3.60
C ALA A 321 -2.95 34.45 -3.04
N GLN A 322 -2.28 33.40 -2.63
CA GLN A 322 -0.95 33.39 -2.01
C GLN A 322 -0.01 32.42 -2.75
N PRO A 323 0.48 32.75 -3.95
CA PRO A 323 1.31 31.86 -4.77
C PRO A 323 2.62 31.42 -4.07
N GLU A 324 3.20 32.29 -3.26
CA GLU A 324 4.41 32.00 -2.48
C GLU A 324 4.16 30.86 -1.48
N HIS A 325 3.03 30.92 -0.77
CA HIS A 325 2.67 29.86 0.18
C HIS A 325 2.41 28.52 -0.51
N ALA A 326 1.76 28.51 -1.67
CA ALA A 326 1.58 27.31 -2.47
C ALA A 326 2.93 26.70 -2.90
N LEU A 327 3.87 27.57 -3.30
CA LEU A 327 5.24 27.17 -3.66
C LEU A 327 5.99 26.59 -2.46
N GLU A 328 5.93 27.24 -1.30
CA GLU A 328 6.54 26.75 -0.05
C GLU A 328 6.03 25.35 0.31
N CYS A 329 4.73 25.11 0.24
CA CYS A 329 4.15 23.77 0.48
C CYS A 329 4.68 22.74 -0.51
N ALA A 330 4.78 23.08 -1.80
CA ALA A 330 5.29 22.17 -2.83
C ALA A 330 6.80 21.87 -2.65
N GLN A 331 7.59 22.88 -2.27
CA GLN A 331 9.02 22.73 -1.96
C GLN A 331 9.21 21.84 -0.73
N ALA A 332 8.48 22.11 0.35
CA ALA A 332 8.51 21.30 1.57
C ALA A 332 8.11 19.83 1.31
N ALA A 333 7.14 19.58 0.42
CA ALA A 333 6.76 18.23 0.03
C ALA A 333 7.87 17.52 -0.76
N ALA A 334 8.51 18.20 -1.72
CA ALA A 334 9.61 17.65 -2.49
C ALA A 334 10.85 17.38 -1.61
N GLU A 335 11.15 18.26 -0.67
CA GLU A 335 12.23 18.08 0.32
C GLU A 335 11.95 16.90 1.23
N ARG A 336 10.74 16.81 1.77
CA ARG A 336 10.31 15.68 2.60
C ARG A 336 10.44 14.34 1.90
N LEU A 337 10.14 14.28 0.58
CA LEU A 337 10.30 13.07 -0.23
C LEU A 337 11.77 12.64 -0.30
N ARG A 338 12.70 13.61 -0.45
CA ARG A 338 14.16 13.35 -0.46
C ARG A 338 14.68 12.96 0.91
N GLU A 339 14.39 13.75 1.95
CA GLU A 339 14.89 13.53 3.31
C GLU A 339 14.52 12.18 3.89
N ARG A 340 13.31 11.69 3.58
CA ARG A 340 12.82 10.40 4.03
C ARG A 340 13.11 9.27 3.06
N ASP A 341 13.74 9.58 1.95
CA ASP A 341 14.00 8.62 0.86
C ASP A 341 12.72 7.81 0.54
N LEU A 342 11.62 8.52 0.22
CA LEU A 342 10.33 7.89 -0.08
C LEU A 342 10.33 7.32 -1.51
N THR A 343 11.30 6.45 -1.80
CA THR A 343 11.54 5.83 -3.11
C THR A 343 11.25 4.34 -3.10
N THR A 344 11.02 3.75 -4.27
CA THR A 344 10.87 2.29 -4.41
C THR A 344 12.13 1.54 -3.99
N GLN A 345 13.31 2.14 -4.16
CA GLN A 345 14.57 1.60 -3.68
C GLN A 345 14.59 1.49 -2.14
N ALA A 346 14.20 2.56 -1.45
CA ALA A 346 14.11 2.56 0.01
C ALA A 346 12.99 1.63 0.52
N PHE A 347 11.88 1.52 -0.20
CA PHE A 347 10.83 0.54 0.11
C PHE A 347 11.38 -0.89 0.05
N ALA A 348 12.10 -1.26 -1.00
CA ALA A 348 12.75 -2.56 -1.11
C ALA A 348 13.81 -2.78 -0.01
N ALA A 349 14.61 -1.76 0.30
CA ALA A 349 15.61 -1.82 1.37
C ALA A 349 15.00 -2.07 2.76
N GLN A 350 13.80 -1.52 3.05
CA GLN A 350 13.07 -1.82 4.28
C GLN A 350 12.70 -3.32 4.35
N HIS A 351 12.28 -3.93 3.25
CA HIS A 351 11.99 -5.37 3.18
C HIS A 351 13.24 -6.22 3.39
N VAL A 352 14.37 -5.82 2.80
CA VAL A 352 15.68 -6.45 3.03
C VAL A 352 16.07 -6.39 4.50
N ARG A 353 15.96 -5.23 5.16
CA ARG A 353 16.27 -5.06 6.58
C ARG A 353 15.42 -5.98 7.45
N ILE A 354 14.11 -5.98 7.26
CA ILE A 354 13.17 -6.85 8.01
C ILE A 354 13.51 -8.32 7.79
N THR A 355 13.84 -8.69 6.56
CA THR A 355 14.23 -10.08 6.22
C THR A 355 15.50 -10.50 6.94
N ARG A 356 16.53 -9.65 6.98
CA ARG A 356 17.77 -9.92 7.74
C ARG A 356 17.50 -10.13 9.24
N GLU A 357 16.63 -9.31 9.82
CA GLU A 357 16.22 -9.43 11.22
C GLU A 357 15.51 -10.76 11.49
N LEU A 358 14.58 -11.15 10.60
CA LEU A 358 13.88 -12.44 10.69
C LEU A 358 14.81 -13.64 10.59
N LEU A 359 15.73 -13.61 9.64
CA LEU A 359 16.70 -14.70 9.44
C LEU A 359 17.62 -14.86 10.66
N ARG A 360 18.10 -13.75 11.23
CA ARG A 360 18.92 -13.76 12.46
C ARG A 360 18.16 -14.31 13.66
N ALA A 361 16.91 -13.90 13.85
CA ALA A 361 16.07 -14.43 14.94
C ALA A 361 15.81 -15.93 14.82
N GLY A 362 15.58 -16.42 13.59
CA GLY A 362 15.42 -17.85 13.30
C GLY A 362 16.69 -18.67 13.61
N HIS A 363 17.87 -18.14 13.35
CA HIS A 363 19.15 -18.79 13.69
C HIS A 363 19.41 -18.79 15.21
N ALA A 364 19.10 -17.70 15.90
CA ALA A 364 19.26 -17.61 17.36
C ALA A 364 18.34 -18.60 18.12
N GLY A 365 17.09 -18.74 17.66
CA GLY A 365 16.15 -19.73 18.22
C GLY A 365 16.56 -21.18 17.99
N ALA A 366 17.25 -21.47 16.88
CA ALA A 366 17.75 -22.81 16.58
C ALA A 366 19.00 -23.22 17.41
N GLN A 367 19.71 -22.23 17.97
CA GLN A 367 20.92 -22.45 18.79
C GLN A 367 20.63 -22.59 20.29
N GLN A 368 19.42 -22.35 20.77
CA GLN A 368 19.08 -22.64 22.15
C GLN A 368 18.74 -24.12 22.31
N PRO A 369 19.55 -24.92 23.06
CA PRO A 369 19.21 -26.31 23.33
C PRO A 369 17.86 -26.33 24.07
N ALA A 370 16.99 -27.26 23.63
CA ALA A 370 15.70 -27.48 24.29
C ALA A 370 15.92 -27.58 25.82
N ARG A 371 15.34 -26.67 26.57
CA ARG A 371 15.32 -26.75 28.05
C ARG A 371 14.69 -28.10 28.37
N ARG A 372 15.52 -29.05 28.88
CA ARG A 372 15.03 -30.29 29.44
C ARG A 372 14.01 -29.95 30.53
N PRO A 373 12.84 -30.60 30.55
CA PRO A 373 11.93 -30.45 31.68
C PRO A 373 12.66 -30.90 32.93
N VAL A 374 12.75 -30.06 33.92
CA VAL A 374 13.24 -30.40 35.27
C VAL A 374 12.26 -31.43 35.78
N ALA A 375 12.77 -32.67 35.93
CA ALA A 375 12.03 -33.78 36.51
C ALA A 375 11.59 -33.38 37.92
N GLY A 376 10.30 -33.56 38.14
CA GLY A 376 9.64 -33.13 39.36
C GLY A 376 10.29 -33.62 40.64
N ALA A 377 10.51 -32.68 41.56
CA ALA A 377 10.75 -32.99 42.94
C ALA A 377 9.49 -33.67 43.51
N ARG A 378 9.61 -34.95 43.86
CA ARG A 378 8.59 -35.68 44.62
C ARG A 378 8.45 -35.00 45.98
N ALA A 379 7.28 -34.51 46.28
CA ALA A 379 6.89 -34.14 47.63
C ALA A 379 6.81 -35.42 48.49
N SER A 380 7.72 -35.55 49.42
CA SER A 380 7.61 -36.54 50.50
C SER A 380 6.54 -36.06 51.48
N SER A 381 5.46 -36.80 51.52
CA SER A 381 4.48 -36.72 52.62
C SER A 381 5.14 -37.24 53.89
N ASN A 382 5.23 -36.41 54.92
CA ASN A 382 5.49 -36.89 56.28
C ASN A 382 4.25 -36.59 57.14
N GLN A 383 3.58 -37.67 57.57
CA GLN A 383 2.60 -37.70 58.65
C GLN A 383 3.29 -37.62 60.00
N ALA A 384 2.84 -36.80 60.85
CA ALA A 384 2.82 -36.97 62.31
C ALA A 384 1.85 -35.87 62.79
N GLY A 385 0.73 -36.09 63.44
CA GLY A 385 0.50 -36.98 64.54
C GLY A 385 0.37 -36.13 65.80
N THR A 386 -0.86 -36.15 66.39
CA THR A 386 -1.19 -35.84 67.81
C THR A 386 -1.18 -34.36 68.27
N ARG A 387 -2.25 -33.72 68.57
CA ARG A 387 -3.23 -33.70 69.68
C ARG A 387 -4.31 -32.64 69.38
#